data_787360d471366574e71e668b44611673
#
_entry.id   787360d471366574e71e668b44611673
#
_cell.length_a   1.000
_cell.length_b   1.000
_cell.length_c   1.000
_cell.angle_alpha   90.00
_cell.angle_beta   90.00
_cell.angle_gamma   90.00
#
_symmetry.space_group_name_H-M   'P 1'
#
loop_
_entity.id
_entity.type
_entity.pdbx_description
1 polymer ?
#
loop_
_entity_poly.entity_id
_entity_poly.type
_entity_poly.pdbx_seq_one_letter_code
_entity_poly.pdbx_strand_id
1 'polypeptide(L)'
;NYRLMHEPRMNAAVEACYRAGIGLIAMKTQGGGPVKSDTDSEIKMAGRFMQKGFSDNQAKLMAIWQDKRIASICSQMPNLTIMAANATAAVNQIRLSQADRVLLARYAKKTYGDYCAGCGRLCSDVLSGRIPVNDVMRCLMYYHCYQDIGLARSTFETLPTRTRALLTQMDFSEAEKSCPRNLPIGRLMRKAATLLA
;
A
#
# COMPACT_ATOMS: atom_id res chain seq x y z
N ASN A 1 -3.92 -5.12 1.18
CA ASN A 1 -3.81 -4.10 0.15
C ASN A 1 -4.56 -4.52 -1.11
N TYR A 2 -5.39 -3.63 -1.67
CA TYR A 2 -6.19 -3.94 -2.86
C TYR A 2 -5.36 -4.47 -4.04
N ARG A 3 -4.14 -3.96 -4.22
CA ARG A 3 -3.21 -4.42 -5.27
C ARG A 3 -2.89 -5.91 -5.20
N LEU A 4 -2.93 -6.50 -3.99
CA LEU A 4 -2.62 -7.91 -3.76
C LEU A 4 -3.84 -8.82 -3.88
N MET A 5 -5.06 -8.29 -3.84
CA MET A 5 -6.30 -9.08 -3.88
C MET A 5 -6.47 -9.88 -5.18
N HIS A 6 -5.81 -9.45 -6.26
CA HIS A 6 -5.85 -10.11 -7.57
C HIS A 6 -4.69 -11.11 -7.78
N GLU A 7 -3.79 -11.25 -6.81
CA GLU A 7 -2.68 -12.17 -6.91
C GLU A 7 -3.12 -13.58 -6.51
N PRO A 8 -2.91 -14.62 -7.36
CA PRO A 8 -3.44 -15.97 -7.10
C PRO A 8 -3.01 -16.58 -5.76
N ARG A 9 -1.76 -16.38 -5.35
CA ARG A 9 -1.24 -16.91 -4.07
C ARG A 9 -1.90 -16.23 -2.87
N MET A 10 -2.11 -14.90 -2.94
CA MET A 10 -2.83 -14.16 -1.90
C MET A 10 -4.27 -14.63 -1.82
N ASN A 11 -4.93 -14.81 -2.96
CA ASN A 11 -6.31 -15.27 -3.00
C ASN A 11 -6.45 -16.69 -2.42
N ALA A 12 -5.52 -17.59 -2.71
CA ALA A 12 -5.49 -18.93 -2.13
C ALA A 12 -5.28 -18.88 -0.59
N ALA A 13 -4.41 -18.01 -0.10
CA ALA A 13 -4.17 -17.84 1.32
C ALA A 13 -5.43 -17.29 2.05
N VAL A 14 -6.09 -16.29 1.46
CA VAL A 14 -7.36 -15.74 1.99
C VAL A 14 -8.44 -16.83 2.05
N GLU A 15 -8.54 -17.65 1.02
CA GLU A 15 -9.49 -18.76 0.98
C GLU A 15 -9.19 -19.81 2.06
N ALA A 16 -7.93 -20.17 2.25
CA ALA A 16 -7.53 -21.12 3.29
C ALA A 16 -7.89 -20.61 4.70
N CYS A 17 -7.61 -19.33 4.98
CA CYS A 17 -7.98 -18.71 6.26
C CYS A 17 -9.51 -18.70 6.47
N TYR A 18 -10.25 -18.35 5.44
CA TYR A 18 -11.72 -18.32 5.51
C TYR A 18 -12.29 -19.70 5.83
N ARG A 19 -11.82 -20.75 5.16
CA ARG A 19 -12.25 -22.16 5.43
C ARG A 19 -11.87 -22.63 6.83
N ALA A 20 -10.77 -22.11 7.37
CA ALA A 20 -10.34 -22.42 8.75
C ALA A 20 -11.08 -21.60 9.82
N GLY A 21 -12.05 -20.77 9.46
CA GLY A 21 -12.78 -19.88 10.38
C GLY A 21 -11.95 -18.73 10.94
N ILE A 22 -10.82 -18.39 10.29
CA ILE A 22 -9.95 -17.29 10.71
C ILE A 22 -10.49 -15.98 10.17
N GLY A 23 -10.84 -15.04 11.06
CA GLY A 23 -11.25 -13.68 10.69
C GLY A 23 -10.07 -12.86 10.13
N LEU A 24 -10.21 -12.35 8.91
CA LEU A 24 -9.18 -11.55 8.26
C LEU A 24 -9.48 -10.05 8.34
N ILE A 25 -8.48 -9.28 8.73
CA ILE A 25 -8.52 -7.81 8.74
C ILE A 25 -7.70 -7.29 7.55
N ALA A 26 -8.38 -6.60 6.64
CA ALA A 26 -7.68 -5.98 5.50
C ALA A 26 -6.99 -4.69 5.92
N MET A 27 -5.73 -4.52 5.52
CA MET A 27 -4.90 -3.34 5.76
C MET A 27 -4.36 -2.76 4.46
N LYS A 28 -4.04 -1.46 4.47
CA LYS A 28 -3.47 -0.75 3.31
C LYS A 28 -4.36 -0.85 2.06
N THR A 29 -5.64 -0.91 2.25
CA THR A 29 -6.63 -1.18 1.21
C THR A 29 -6.69 -0.10 0.13
N GLN A 30 -6.49 1.14 0.52
CA GLN A 30 -6.50 2.30 -0.38
C GLN A 30 -5.12 2.57 -1.03
N GLY A 31 -4.09 1.85 -0.64
CA GLY A 31 -2.76 1.92 -1.26
C GLY A 31 -1.85 3.03 -0.74
N GLY A 32 -2.29 3.78 0.25
CA GLY A 32 -1.58 4.94 0.79
C GLY A 32 -1.78 6.19 -0.09
N GLY A 33 -1.87 7.32 0.55
CA GLY A 33 -1.98 8.64 -0.05
C GLY A 33 -1.65 9.69 1.01
N PRO A 34 -1.41 10.93 0.62
CA PRO A 34 -1.08 11.97 1.58
C PRO A 34 -2.23 12.15 2.56
N VAL A 35 -1.84 12.17 3.83
CA VAL A 35 -2.75 12.48 4.93
C VAL A 35 -2.72 13.99 5.10
N LYS A 36 -3.83 14.66 4.82
CA LYS A 36 -3.96 16.11 4.98
C LYS A 36 -4.86 16.44 6.17
N SER A 37 -4.56 17.54 6.82
CA SER A 37 -5.45 18.13 7.83
C SER A 37 -6.76 18.59 7.19
N ASP A 38 -7.84 18.57 7.96
CA ASP A 38 -9.13 19.10 7.50
C ASP A 38 -9.05 20.59 7.20
N THR A 39 -9.62 20.96 6.06
CA THR A 39 -9.90 22.33 5.68
C THR A 39 -11.39 22.48 5.36
N ASP A 40 -11.91 23.69 5.39
CA ASP A 40 -13.31 23.96 5.00
C ASP A 40 -13.63 23.42 3.59
N SER A 41 -12.64 23.47 2.69
CA SER A 41 -12.76 22.95 1.34
C SER A 41 -12.86 21.43 1.32
N GLU A 42 -12.13 20.73 2.17
CA GLU A 42 -12.15 19.26 2.29
C GLU A 42 -13.47 18.79 2.91
N ILE A 43 -13.96 19.48 3.95
CA ILE A 43 -15.27 19.19 4.56
C ILE A 43 -16.40 19.40 3.54
N LYS A 44 -16.35 20.47 2.75
CA LYS A 44 -17.33 20.71 1.67
C LYS A 44 -17.24 19.69 0.55
N MET A 45 -16.03 19.18 0.24
CA MET A 45 -15.85 18.08 -0.72
C MET A 45 -16.41 16.76 -0.20
N ALA A 46 -16.22 16.43 1.08
CA ALA A 46 -16.80 15.23 1.68
C ALA A 46 -18.31 15.19 1.48
N GLY A 47 -19.02 16.29 1.74
CA GLY A 47 -20.47 16.42 1.49
C GLY A 47 -20.86 16.19 0.03
N ARG A 48 -20.03 16.63 -0.93
CA ARG A 48 -20.25 16.39 -2.36
C ARG A 48 -19.99 14.94 -2.78
N PHE A 49 -19.02 14.26 -2.17
CA PHE A 49 -18.79 12.84 -2.41
C PHE A 49 -19.96 11.98 -1.93
N MET A 50 -20.54 12.33 -0.80
CA MET A 50 -21.76 11.66 -0.30
C MET A 50 -22.96 11.81 -1.25
N GLN A 51 -23.03 12.89 -2.04
CA GLN A 51 -24.14 13.18 -2.97
C GLN A 51 -23.90 12.70 -4.41
N LYS A 52 -22.66 12.55 -4.88
CA LYS A 52 -22.33 12.36 -6.30
C LYS A 52 -21.71 11.00 -6.65
N GLY A 53 -21.60 10.08 -5.70
CA GLY A 53 -20.96 8.78 -5.94
C GLY A 53 -19.59 8.66 -5.25
N PHE A 54 -18.89 7.56 -5.52
CA PHE A 54 -17.70 7.19 -4.80
C PHE A 54 -16.42 7.70 -5.45
N SER A 55 -15.47 8.14 -4.63
CA SER A 55 -14.09 8.31 -5.06
C SER A 55 -13.42 6.94 -5.29
N ASP A 56 -12.29 6.92 -6.02
CA ASP A 56 -11.47 5.71 -6.21
C ASP A 56 -11.13 5.00 -4.89
N ASN A 57 -10.87 5.78 -3.84
CA ASN A 57 -10.54 5.24 -2.52
C ASN A 57 -11.75 4.56 -1.87
N GLN A 58 -12.93 5.14 -1.99
CA GLN A 58 -14.16 4.54 -1.52
C GLN A 58 -14.51 3.28 -2.32
N ALA A 59 -14.35 3.30 -3.64
CA ALA A 59 -14.54 2.13 -4.50
C ALA A 59 -13.62 0.96 -4.11
N LYS A 60 -12.37 1.23 -3.73
CA LYS A 60 -11.44 0.22 -3.20
C LYS A 60 -11.92 -0.40 -1.89
N LEU A 61 -12.41 0.42 -0.95
CA LEU A 61 -13.00 -0.08 0.29
C LEU A 61 -14.23 -0.94 0.01
N MET A 62 -15.13 -0.47 -0.82
CA MET A 62 -16.34 -1.22 -1.21
C MET A 62 -16.01 -2.54 -1.89
N ALA A 63 -14.99 -2.58 -2.75
CA ALA A 63 -14.55 -3.82 -3.39
C ALA A 63 -14.11 -4.87 -2.37
N ILE A 64 -13.46 -4.45 -1.29
CA ILE A 64 -13.02 -5.34 -0.23
C ILE A 64 -14.18 -5.79 0.64
N TRP A 65 -15.11 -4.92 0.99
CA TRP A 65 -16.31 -5.30 1.76
C TRP A 65 -17.26 -6.22 1.00
N GLN A 66 -17.16 -6.29 -0.33
CA GLN A 66 -17.92 -7.29 -1.09
C GLN A 66 -17.32 -8.70 -1.01
N ASP A 67 -16.10 -8.85 -0.52
CA ASP A 67 -15.48 -10.14 -0.27
C ASP A 67 -15.86 -10.65 1.13
N LYS A 68 -16.77 -11.62 1.18
CA LYS A 68 -17.28 -12.20 2.43
C LYS A 68 -16.20 -12.85 3.31
N ARG A 69 -15.02 -13.10 2.77
CA ARG A 69 -13.89 -13.68 3.50
C ARG A 69 -13.15 -12.66 4.36
N ILE A 70 -13.41 -11.36 4.14
CA ILE A 70 -12.80 -10.27 4.91
C ILE A 70 -13.75 -9.84 6.02
N ALA A 71 -13.33 -10.02 7.26
CA ALA A 71 -14.14 -9.71 8.43
C ALA A 71 -14.16 -8.21 8.77
N SER A 72 -13.06 -7.50 8.51
CA SER A 72 -12.93 -6.07 8.84
C SER A 72 -11.88 -5.38 7.98
N ILE A 73 -11.92 -4.04 7.96
CA ILE A 73 -10.93 -3.19 7.30
C ILE A 73 -10.34 -2.22 8.33
N CYS A 74 -9.01 -2.23 8.46
CA CYS A 74 -8.29 -1.21 9.19
C CYS A 74 -7.87 -0.10 8.22
N SER A 75 -8.44 1.09 8.39
CA SER A 75 -8.15 2.26 7.56
C SER A 75 -7.77 3.45 8.43
N GLN A 76 -6.73 4.16 8.03
CA GLN A 76 -6.34 5.40 8.68
C GLN A 76 -7.37 6.49 8.35
N MET A 77 -7.84 7.18 9.38
CA MET A 77 -8.83 8.26 9.29
C MET A 77 -8.31 9.49 10.04
N PRO A 78 -7.31 10.19 9.48
CA PRO A 78 -6.60 11.28 10.17
C PRO A 78 -7.42 12.56 10.28
N ASN A 79 -8.50 12.67 9.51
CA ASN A 79 -9.35 13.84 9.49
C ASN A 79 -10.81 13.46 9.23
N LEU A 80 -11.73 14.40 9.51
CA LEU A 80 -13.18 14.20 9.38
C LEU A 80 -13.61 13.87 7.95
N THR A 81 -12.96 14.47 6.96
CA THR A 81 -13.26 14.23 5.54
C THR A 81 -13.04 12.76 5.16
N ILE A 82 -11.89 12.20 5.54
CA ILE A 82 -11.57 10.80 5.27
C ILE A 82 -12.43 9.86 6.10
N MET A 83 -12.71 10.22 7.36
CA MET A 83 -13.60 9.45 8.22
C MET A 83 -15.02 9.38 7.61
N ALA A 84 -15.60 10.50 7.20
CA ALA A 84 -16.91 10.55 6.58
C ALA A 84 -16.95 9.77 5.25
N ALA A 85 -15.93 9.92 4.42
CA ALA A 85 -15.80 9.17 3.16
C ALA A 85 -15.73 7.66 3.38
N ASN A 86 -14.92 7.21 4.34
CA ASN A 86 -14.79 5.80 4.67
C ASN A 86 -16.09 5.23 5.30
N ALA A 87 -16.72 5.98 6.21
CA ALA A 87 -18.00 5.60 6.81
C ALA A 87 -19.10 5.49 5.74
N THR A 88 -19.17 6.46 4.82
CA THR A 88 -20.13 6.41 3.70
C THR A 88 -19.92 5.16 2.84
N ALA A 89 -18.67 4.79 2.54
CA ALA A 89 -18.38 3.56 1.80
C ALA A 89 -18.78 2.30 2.59
N ALA A 90 -18.64 2.31 3.92
CA ALA A 90 -18.99 1.19 4.78
C ALA A 90 -20.50 0.94 4.89
N VAL A 91 -21.29 2.00 5.03
CA VAL A 91 -22.76 1.89 5.17
C VAL A 91 -23.48 1.79 3.83
N ASN A 92 -22.80 2.04 2.73
CA ASN A 92 -23.39 2.03 1.41
C ASN A 92 -23.59 0.62 0.88
N GLN A 93 -24.81 0.31 0.48
CA GLN A 93 -25.23 -1.01 -0.01
C GLN A 93 -25.08 -1.16 -1.54
N ILE A 94 -24.63 -0.13 -2.24
CA ILE A 94 -24.45 -0.18 -3.69
C ILE A 94 -23.29 -1.13 -4.03
N ARG A 95 -23.58 -2.09 -4.90
CA ARG A 95 -22.55 -3.00 -5.42
C ARG A 95 -21.80 -2.33 -6.57
N LEU A 96 -20.49 -2.55 -6.60
CA LEU A 96 -19.68 -2.11 -7.71
C LEU A 96 -20.16 -2.76 -9.03
N SER A 97 -20.30 -1.94 -10.05
CA SER A 97 -20.59 -2.40 -11.40
C SER A 97 -19.42 -3.22 -11.98
N GLN A 98 -19.67 -3.95 -13.06
CA GLN A 98 -18.59 -4.64 -13.79
C GLN A 98 -17.54 -3.65 -14.31
N ALA A 99 -17.96 -2.45 -14.75
CA ALA A 99 -17.05 -1.40 -15.20
C ALA A 99 -16.12 -0.93 -14.06
N ASP A 100 -16.65 -0.71 -12.85
CA ASP A 100 -15.85 -0.34 -11.67
C ASP A 100 -14.82 -1.42 -11.33
N ARG A 101 -15.20 -2.68 -11.38
CA ARG A 101 -14.31 -3.82 -11.13
C ARG A 101 -13.17 -3.87 -12.15
N VAL A 102 -13.46 -3.60 -13.43
CA VAL A 102 -12.44 -3.54 -14.49
C VAL A 102 -11.47 -2.39 -14.24
N LEU A 103 -11.96 -1.21 -13.86
CA LEU A 103 -11.12 -0.06 -13.53
C LEU A 103 -10.20 -0.35 -12.34
N LEU A 104 -10.74 -0.94 -11.25
CA LEU A 104 -9.98 -1.32 -10.09
C LEU A 104 -8.93 -2.40 -10.39
N ALA A 105 -9.26 -3.36 -11.23
CA ALA A 105 -8.31 -4.39 -11.69
C ALA A 105 -7.17 -3.79 -12.52
N ARG A 106 -7.47 -2.85 -13.41
CA ARG A 106 -6.45 -2.09 -14.16
C ARG A 106 -5.54 -1.28 -13.23
N TYR A 107 -6.12 -0.60 -12.25
CA TYR A 107 -5.36 0.11 -11.22
C TYR A 107 -4.43 -0.85 -10.47
N ALA A 108 -4.94 -1.98 -9.99
CA ALA A 108 -4.16 -2.98 -9.29
C ALA A 108 -2.96 -3.46 -10.13
N LYS A 109 -3.20 -3.79 -11.41
CA LYS A 109 -2.17 -4.23 -12.36
C LYS A 109 -1.11 -3.16 -12.61
N LYS A 110 -1.53 -1.91 -12.85
CA LYS A 110 -0.62 -0.79 -13.13
C LYS A 110 0.27 -0.44 -11.94
N THR A 111 -0.24 -0.60 -10.72
CA THR A 111 0.46 -0.23 -9.49
C THR A 111 1.12 -1.41 -8.77
N TYR A 112 1.07 -2.61 -9.36
CA TYR A 112 1.60 -3.85 -8.76
C TYR A 112 3.13 -3.87 -8.71
N GLY A 113 3.80 -3.38 -9.76
CA GLY A 113 5.22 -3.63 -10.03
C GLY A 113 6.20 -3.14 -8.97
N ASP A 114 5.91 -2.01 -8.30
CA ASP A 114 6.84 -1.39 -7.34
C ASP A 114 6.34 -1.46 -5.89
N TYR A 115 5.31 -2.28 -5.61
CA TYR A 115 4.75 -2.39 -4.27
C TYR A 115 5.49 -3.43 -3.42
N CYS A 116 6.17 -2.95 -2.36
CA CYS A 116 6.77 -3.81 -1.34
C CYS A 116 5.73 -4.24 -0.30
N ALA A 117 5.56 -5.55 -0.08
CA ALA A 117 4.62 -6.10 0.90
C ALA A 117 5.11 -5.98 2.37
N GLY A 118 6.34 -5.52 2.60
CA GLY A 118 6.90 -5.32 3.95
C GLY A 118 7.42 -6.58 4.63
N CYS A 119 7.59 -7.68 3.91
CA CYS A 119 8.14 -8.95 4.43
C CYS A 119 9.69 -8.88 4.56
N GLY A 120 10.20 -7.92 5.33
CA GLY A 120 11.61 -7.54 5.38
C GLY A 120 12.59 -8.67 5.68
N ARG A 121 12.23 -9.66 6.51
CA ARG A 121 13.09 -10.79 6.84
C ARG A 121 13.56 -11.55 5.59
N LEU A 122 12.67 -11.83 4.64
CA LEU A 122 13.00 -12.64 3.47
C LEU A 122 14.13 -12.06 2.61
N CYS A 123 14.17 -10.75 2.44
CA CYS A 123 15.17 -10.08 1.62
C CYS A 123 16.33 -9.51 2.43
N SER A 124 16.14 -9.13 3.71
CA SER A 124 17.22 -8.58 4.53
C SER A 124 18.11 -9.65 5.11
N ASP A 125 17.57 -10.83 5.47
CA ASP A 125 18.36 -11.92 6.07
C ASP A 125 19.40 -12.49 5.09
N VAL A 126 19.05 -12.63 3.81
CA VAL A 126 19.99 -13.07 2.76
C VAL A 126 21.08 -12.03 2.48
N LEU A 127 20.90 -10.79 2.91
CA LEU A 127 21.91 -9.72 2.88
C LEU A 127 22.65 -9.59 4.22
N SER A 128 22.57 -10.63 5.09
CA SER A 128 23.16 -10.64 6.44
C SER A 128 22.70 -9.47 7.31
N GLY A 129 21.47 -9.00 7.13
CA GLY A 129 20.88 -7.88 7.88
C GLY A 129 21.52 -6.50 7.62
N ARG A 130 22.45 -6.39 6.66
CA ARG A 130 23.18 -5.15 6.38
C ARG A 130 22.31 -4.05 5.78
N ILE A 131 21.25 -4.44 5.08
CA ILE A 131 20.30 -3.50 4.44
C ILE A 131 18.88 -3.84 4.89
N PRO A 132 18.19 -2.91 5.55
CA PRO A 132 16.75 -3.04 5.85
C PRO A 132 15.92 -2.67 4.61
N VAL A 133 15.86 -3.60 3.65
CA VAL A 133 15.22 -3.37 2.34
C VAL A 133 13.80 -2.83 2.47
N ASN A 134 13.01 -3.38 3.41
CA ASN A 134 11.63 -2.93 3.65
C ASN A 134 11.54 -1.47 4.11
N ASP A 135 12.50 -0.98 4.89
CA ASP A 135 12.49 0.41 5.39
C ASP A 135 12.88 1.39 4.28
N VAL A 136 13.88 1.04 3.46
CA VAL A 136 14.21 1.80 2.26
C VAL A 136 13.02 1.87 1.29
N MET A 137 12.33 0.73 1.08
CA MET A 137 11.12 0.67 0.26
C MET A 137 9.97 1.51 0.84
N ARG A 138 9.89 1.63 2.17
CA ARG A 138 8.93 2.52 2.84
C ARG A 138 9.23 3.98 2.54
N CYS A 139 10.49 4.39 2.55
CA CYS A 139 10.89 5.75 2.17
C CYS A 139 10.50 6.07 0.71
N LEU A 140 10.71 5.13 -0.22
CA LEU A 140 10.24 5.27 -1.60
C LEU A 140 8.72 5.36 -1.70
N MET A 141 7.98 4.65 -0.84
CA MET A 141 6.52 4.74 -0.76
C MET A 141 6.08 6.15 -0.29
N TYR A 142 6.73 6.71 0.72
CA TYR A 142 6.45 8.09 1.16
C TYR A 142 6.69 9.08 0.04
N TYR A 143 7.80 8.93 -0.68
CA TYR A 143 8.13 9.80 -1.81
C TYR A 143 7.09 9.70 -2.94
N HIS A 144 6.81 8.48 -3.43
CA HIS A 144 6.00 8.28 -4.64
C HIS A 144 4.50 8.23 -4.39
N CYS A 145 4.06 7.59 -3.29
CA CYS A 145 2.65 7.34 -3.04
C CYS A 145 2.03 8.40 -2.15
N TYR A 146 2.77 8.91 -1.17
CA TYR A 146 2.31 9.96 -0.27
C TYR A 146 2.65 11.35 -0.80
N GLN A 147 3.60 11.45 -1.74
CA GLN A 147 4.17 12.72 -2.21
C GLN A 147 4.71 13.57 -1.06
N ASP A 148 5.11 12.93 0.02
CA ASP A 148 5.71 13.53 1.19
C ASP A 148 7.23 13.35 1.15
N ILE A 149 7.88 14.26 0.44
CA ILE A 149 9.34 14.24 0.23
C ILE A 149 10.06 14.48 1.56
N GLY A 150 9.52 15.35 2.41
CA GLY A 150 10.10 15.64 3.73
C GLY A 150 10.15 14.41 4.62
N LEU A 151 9.01 13.70 4.76
CA LEU A 151 8.94 12.45 5.52
C LEU A 151 9.81 11.36 4.90
N ALA A 152 9.86 11.27 3.56
CA ALA A 152 10.68 10.27 2.88
C ALA A 152 12.17 10.46 3.20
N ARG A 153 12.68 11.69 3.12
CA ARG A 153 14.09 12.03 3.40
C ARG A 153 14.41 11.90 4.87
N SER A 154 13.61 12.48 5.76
CA SER A 154 13.87 12.39 7.20
C SER A 154 13.88 10.94 7.70
N THR A 155 12.97 10.08 7.17
CA THR A 155 12.99 8.66 7.48
C THR A 155 14.23 7.97 6.90
N PHE A 156 14.64 8.30 5.68
CA PHE A 156 15.83 7.74 5.05
C PHE A 156 17.12 8.14 5.80
N GLU A 157 17.20 9.36 6.31
CA GLU A 157 18.31 9.86 7.12
C GLU A 157 18.50 9.12 8.44
N THR A 158 17.45 8.49 8.98
CA THR A 158 17.57 7.65 10.18
C THR A 158 18.38 6.37 9.93
N LEU A 159 18.56 5.97 8.67
CA LEU A 159 19.41 4.84 8.33
C LEU A 159 20.89 5.20 8.54
N PRO A 160 21.70 4.30 9.11
CA PRO A 160 23.12 4.53 9.28
C PRO A 160 23.81 4.92 7.96
N THR A 161 24.74 5.87 7.99
CA THR A 161 25.47 6.34 6.80
C THR A 161 26.12 5.19 6.03
N ARG A 162 26.71 4.21 6.75
CA ARG A 162 27.26 3.00 6.15
C ARG A 162 26.22 2.21 5.37
N THR A 163 25.02 2.05 5.91
CA THR A 163 23.90 1.36 5.24
C THR A 163 23.50 2.09 3.96
N ARG A 164 23.36 3.42 4.04
CA ARG A 164 23.03 4.25 2.86
C ARG A 164 24.07 4.15 1.75
N ALA A 165 25.36 4.14 2.09
CA ALA A 165 26.45 3.96 1.12
C ALA A 165 26.40 2.59 0.41
N LEU A 166 25.99 1.54 1.12
CA LEU A 166 25.87 0.19 0.56
C LEU A 166 24.74 0.03 -0.47
N LEU A 167 23.76 0.93 -0.50
CA LEU A 167 22.61 0.83 -1.43
C LEU A 167 23.03 0.87 -2.91
N THR A 168 24.14 1.49 -3.23
CA THR A 168 24.67 1.59 -4.60
C THR A 168 25.74 0.54 -4.92
N GLN A 169 26.32 -0.08 -3.89
CA GLN A 169 27.51 -0.93 -4.03
C GLN A 169 27.20 -2.44 -3.90
N MET A 170 26.14 -2.79 -3.19
CA MET A 170 25.79 -4.18 -2.95
C MET A 170 25.15 -4.87 -4.15
N ASP A 171 25.43 -6.15 -4.28
CA ASP A 171 24.65 -7.06 -5.11
C ASP A 171 23.37 -7.48 -4.35
N PHE A 172 22.22 -7.26 -4.98
CA PHE A 172 20.90 -7.57 -4.44
C PHE A 172 20.26 -8.81 -5.08
N SER A 173 20.99 -9.55 -5.89
CA SER A 173 20.46 -10.71 -6.65
C SER A 173 19.80 -11.75 -5.75
N GLU A 174 20.39 -12.09 -4.61
CA GLU A 174 19.80 -13.04 -3.68
C GLU A 174 18.54 -12.49 -3.00
N ALA A 175 18.49 -11.20 -2.69
CA ALA A 175 17.30 -10.55 -2.16
C ALA A 175 16.16 -10.52 -3.19
N GLU A 176 16.48 -10.33 -4.46
CA GLU A 176 15.53 -10.38 -5.56
C GLU A 176 14.93 -11.77 -5.76
N LYS A 177 15.77 -12.82 -5.71
CA LYS A 177 15.34 -14.24 -5.74
C LYS A 177 14.42 -14.58 -4.58
N SER A 178 14.72 -14.06 -3.38
CA SER A 178 13.94 -14.31 -2.17
C SER A 178 12.65 -13.49 -2.10
N CYS A 179 12.48 -12.53 -2.99
CA CYS A 179 11.33 -11.62 -2.97
C CYS A 179 10.08 -12.29 -3.56
N PRO A 180 9.01 -12.54 -2.76
CA PRO A 180 7.78 -13.16 -3.26
C PRO A 180 7.03 -12.27 -4.27
N ARG A 181 7.46 -11.02 -4.42
CA ARG A 181 6.91 -10.03 -5.35
C ARG A 181 7.77 -9.85 -6.61
N ASN A 182 8.90 -10.54 -6.70
CA ASN A 182 9.88 -10.41 -7.78
C ASN A 182 10.28 -8.95 -8.05
N LEU A 183 10.46 -8.16 -6.97
CA LEU A 183 10.83 -6.76 -7.10
C LEU A 183 12.29 -6.63 -7.55
N PRO A 184 12.60 -5.69 -8.44
CA PRO A 184 13.97 -5.37 -8.82
C PRO A 184 14.65 -4.55 -7.71
N ILE A 185 14.99 -5.24 -6.60
CA ILE A 185 15.45 -4.61 -5.35
C ILE A 185 16.68 -3.75 -5.59
N GLY A 186 17.68 -4.24 -6.32
CA GLY A 186 18.90 -3.50 -6.59
C GLY A 186 18.64 -2.17 -7.33
N ARG A 187 17.75 -2.18 -8.31
CA ARG A 187 17.32 -0.97 -9.00
C ARG A 187 16.63 0.02 -8.05
N LEU A 188 15.75 -0.50 -7.18
CA LEU A 188 14.99 0.32 -6.24
C LEU A 188 15.88 0.90 -5.13
N MET A 189 16.87 0.15 -4.66
CA MET A 189 17.84 0.65 -3.69
C MET A 189 18.70 1.78 -4.26
N ARG A 190 19.23 1.62 -5.48
CA ARG A 190 19.95 2.71 -6.18
C ARG A 190 19.06 3.93 -6.39
N LYS A 191 17.80 3.72 -6.79
CA LYS A 191 16.83 4.82 -6.93
C LYS A 191 16.60 5.56 -5.61
N ALA A 192 16.49 4.85 -4.49
CA ALA A 192 16.34 5.46 -3.18
C ALA A 192 17.57 6.31 -2.82
N ALA A 193 18.77 5.77 -3.03
CA ALA A 193 20.01 6.51 -2.78
C ALA A 193 20.11 7.82 -3.59
N THR A 194 19.59 7.83 -4.82
CA THR A 194 19.62 9.03 -5.67
C THR A 194 18.54 10.06 -5.28
N LEU A 195 17.34 9.61 -4.94
CA LEU A 195 16.20 10.52 -4.70
C LEU A 195 16.14 11.08 -3.28
N LEU A 196 16.70 10.35 -2.31
CA LEU A 196 16.52 10.62 -0.89
C LEU A 196 17.78 11.11 -0.18
N ALA A 197 18.93 11.03 -0.86
CA ALA A 197 20.18 11.60 -0.38
C ALA A 197 20.17 13.12 -0.36
#